data_e1c0d97c101e198f77efe0420b75cb27
#
_entry.id   e1c0d97c101e198f77efe0420b75cb27
#
_cell.length_a   1.000
_cell.length_b   1.000
_cell.length_c   1.000
_cell.angle_alpha   90.00
_cell.angle_beta   90.00
_cell.angle_gamma   90.00
#
_symmetry.space_group_name_H-M   'P 1'
#
loop_
_entity.id
_entity.type
_entity.pdbx_description
1 polymer ?
#
loop_
_entity_poly.entity_id
_entity_poly.type
_entity_poly.pdbx_seq_one_letter_code
_entity_poly.pdbx_strand_id
1 'polypeptide(L)'
;MAKKNFTLVHQAKILVQHIRLDVQTAKLLDVLYTSQSNDADEVNNLGATFNEGLIQFKLWSPTAKQVTSLAFNKDKRPTHVLPLKENSNTAIWSGEITNNQQDVYYQYQIETYHPASDKVETLTTTDPYSLSLSTNSQYSHVIDLDDSKNQPNGWS
;
A
#
# COMPACT_ATOMS: atom_id res chain seq x y z
N MET A 1 -11.93 15.82 20.38
CA MET A 1 -11.55 16.19 18.99
C MET A 1 -11.49 15.01 18.00
N ALA A 2 -11.03 13.84 18.39
CA ALA A 2 -10.91 12.67 17.51
C ALA A 2 -12.23 12.17 16.87
N LYS A 3 -13.37 12.23 17.57
CA LYS A 3 -14.67 11.78 17.02
C LYS A 3 -15.20 12.60 15.85
N LYS A 4 -14.88 13.91 15.77
CA LYS A 4 -15.36 14.78 14.67
C LYS A 4 -14.64 14.48 13.35
N ASN A 5 -13.34 14.19 13.41
CA ASN A 5 -12.56 13.89 12.21
C ASN A 5 -12.90 12.51 11.63
N PHE A 6 -13.16 11.52 12.48
CA PHE A 6 -13.58 10.19 12.04
C PHE A 6 -14.93 10.24 11.30
N THR A 7 -15.88 11.06 11.77
CA THR A 7 -17.18 11.22 11.13
C THR A 7 -17.06 11.93 9.77
N LEU A 8 -16.18 12.92 9.64
CA LEU A 8 -15.93 13.64 8.37
C LEU A 8 -15.29 12.74 7.31
N VAL A 9 -14.28 11.97 7.69
CA VAL A 9 -13.62 11.01 6.78
C VAL A 9 -14.60 9.91 6.35
N HIS A 10 -15.43 9.42 7.26
CA HIS A 10 -16.43 8.40 6.95
C HIS A 10 -17.54 8.98 6.05
N GLN A 11 -18.02 10.19 6.31
CA GLN A 11 -19.00 10.89 5.46
C GLN A 11 -18.41 11.23 4.10
N ALA A 12 -17.14 11.63 4.01
CA ALA A 12 -16.46 11.88 2.75
C ALA A 12 -16.26 10.57 1.94
N LYS A 13 -15.92 9.46 2.59
CA LYS A 13 -15.90 8.14 1.93
C LYS A 13 -17.26 7.77 1.36
N ILE A 14 -18.34 8.02 2.08
CA ILE A 14 -19.72 7.78 1.61
C ILE A 14 -20.09 8.74 0.46
N LEU A 15 -19.71 10.01 0.56
CA LEU A 15 -19.99 11.01 -0.46
C LEU A 15 -19.25 10.69 -1.77
N VAL A 16 -17.99 10.28 -1.69
CA VAL A 16 -17.19 9.83 -2.84
C VAL A 16 -17.82 8.60 -3.50
N GLN A 17 -18.46 7.72 -2.73
CA GLN A 17 -19.18 6.56 -3.27
C GLN A 17 -20.40 6.94 -4.13
N HIS A 18 -20.98 8.13 -3.95
CA HIS A 18 -22.20 8.59 -4.64
C HIS A 18 -21.95 9.63 -5.73
N ILE A 19 -20.76 10.22 -5.82
CA ILE A 19 -20.44 11.25 -6.80
C ILE A 19 -19.63 10.65 -7.96
N ARG A 20 -20.23 10.60 -9.14
CA ARG A 20 -19.70 10.10 -10.43
C ARG A 20 -18.64 11.01 -11.08
N LEU A 21 -17.71 11.61 -10.36
CA LEU A 21 -16.73 12.53 -10.95
C LEU A 21 -15.31 12.26 -10.42
N ASP A 22 -14.52 11.52 -11.18
CA ASP A 22 -13.14 11.15 -10.87
C ASP A 22 -12.23 12.36 -10.52
N VAL A 23 -12.45 13.50 -11.16
CA VAL A 23 -11.66 14.74 -10.93
C VAL A 23 -11.97 15.38 -9.58
N GLN A 24 -13.20 15.27 -9.08
CA GLN A 24 -13.56 15.81 -7.75
C GLN A 24 -13.08 14.91 -6.63
N THR A 25 -12.96 13.61 -6.87
CA THR A 25 -12.41 12.66 -5.93
C THR A 25 -10.95 12.98 -5.62
N ALA A 26 -10.13 13.23 -6.64
CA ALA A 26 -8.72 13.58 -6.46
C ALA A 26 -8.56 14.85 -5.61
N LYS A 27 -9.31 15.93 -5.91
CA LYS A 27 -9.26 17.16 -5.12
C LYS A 27 -9.74 16.99 -3.68
N LEU A 28 -10.74 16.14 -3.47
CA LEU A 28 -11.23 15.85 -2.12
C LEU A 28 -10.18 15.05 -1.32
N LEU A 29 -9.52 14.10 -1.95
CA LEU A 29 -8.44 13.32 -1.34
C LEU A 29 -7.25 14.23 -1.00
N ASP A 30 -6.89 15.15 -1.89
CA ASP A 30 -5.87 16.17 -1.61
C ASP A 30 -6.20 16.95 -0.33
N VAL A 31 -7.41 17.50 -0.24
CA VAL A 31 -7.83 18.29 0.92
C VAL A 31 -7.87 17.46 2.22
N LEU A 32 -8.22 16.17 2.13
CA LEU A 32 -8.35 15.32 3.30
C LEU A 32 -7.01 14.79 3.82
N TYR A 33 -6.02 14.62 2.93
CA TYR A 33 -4.78 13.92 3.25
C TYR A 33 -3.51 14.76 3.06
N THR A 34 -3.60 16.00 2.53
CA THR A 34 -2.45 16.88 2.29
C THR A 34 -2.36 18.08 3.23
N SER A 35 -3.27 18.28 4.16
CA SER A 35 -3.26 19.46 5.01
C SER A 35 -2.78 19.18 6.43
N GLN A 36 -1.59 19.66 6.75
CA GLN A 36 -1.17 20.02 8.12
C GLN A 36 -0.87 18.87 9.07
N SER A 37 0.27 18.27 8.99
CA SER A 37 0.91 17.42 10.02
C SER A 37 0.64 15.91 10.02
N ASN A 38 -0.25 15.40 9.18
CA ASN A 38 -0.47 13.97 8.98
C ASN A 38 -0.49 13.61 7.50
N ASP A 39 0.36 14.27 6.75
CA ASP A 39 0.41 14.17 5.30
C ASP A 39 1.00 12.82 4.88
N ALA A 40 0.32 12.15 3.94
CA ALA A 40 0.88 10.95 3.33
C ALA A 40 2.20 11.24 2.59
N ASP A 41 2.39 12.48 2.11
CA ASP A 41 3.63 12.92 1.46
C ASP A 41 4.83 13.00 2.43
N GLU A 42 4.58 13.16 3.73
CA GLU A 42 5.63 13.14 4.76
C GLU A 42 6.02 11.72 5.20
N VAL A 43 5.25 10.72 4.78
CA VAL A 43 5.56 9.33 5.12
C VAL A 43 6.61 8.80 4.16
N ASN A 44 7.84 8.79 4.64
CA ASN A 44 8.94 8.13 3.96
C ASN A 44 8.73 6.60 3.99
N ASN A 45 9.30 5.91 3.00
CA ASN A 45 9.31 4.45 2.92
C ASN A 45 7.95 3.82 2.59
N LEU A 46 7.17 4.41 1.66
CA LEU A 46 6.09 3.70 1.01
C LEU A 46 6.66 2.51 0.20
N GLY A 47 5.91 1.43 0.12
CA GLY A 47 6.36 0.18 -0.47
C GLY A 47 6.73 -0.87 0.56
N ALA A 48 7.56 -1.83 0.16
CA ALA A 48 8.11 -2.84 1.06
C ALA A 48 9.56 -2.53 1.39
N THR A 49 9.87 -2.46 2.68
CA THR A 49 11.23 -2.28 3.19
C THR A 49 11.66 -3.50 3.97
N PHE A 50 12.91 -3.92 3.76
CA PHE A 50 13.53 -5.01 4.50
C PHE A 50 14.55 -4.45 5.49
N ASN A 51 14.47 -4.89 6.73
CA ASN A 51 15.44 -4.55 7.77
C ASN A 51 15.58 -5.71 8.76
N GLU A 52 16.78 -6.26 8.90
CA GLU A 52 17.15 -7.29 9.90
C GLU A 52 16.17 -8.48 9.98
N GLY A 53 15.69 -8.98 8.83
CA GLY A 53 14.76 -10.10 8.78
C GLY A 53 13.30 -9.72 9.01
N LEU A 54 12.98 -8.43 9.06
CA LEU A 54 11.63 -7.89 9.12
C LEU A 54 11.30 -7.23 7.78
N ILE A 55 10.16 -7.59 7.19
CA ILE A 55 9.62 -6.93 6.01
C ILE A 55 8.43 -6.10 6.46
N GLN A 56 8.50 -4.79 6.26
CA GLN A 56 7.41 -3.85 6.49
C GLN A 56 6.78 -3.45 5.17
N PHE A 57 5.46 -3.53 5.09
CA PHE A 57 4.67 -3.08 3.95
C PHE A 57 3.94 -1.79 4.29
N LYS A 58 3.98 -0.80 3.39
CA LYS A 58 3.22 0.44 3.50
C LYS A 58 2.65 0.81 2.14
N LEU A 59 1.33 0.92 2.06
CA LEU A 59 0.61 1.32 0.86
C LEU A 59 -0.34 2.47 1.15
N TRP A 60 -0.22 3.57 0.41
CA TRP A 60 -1.23 4.61 0.42
C TRP A 60 -2.40 4.21 -0.47
N SER A 61 -3.57 4.04 0.13
CA SER A 61 -4.79 3.63 -0.59
C SER A 61 -6.04 4.19 0.09
N PRO A 62 -6.37 5.46 -0.18
CA PRO A 62 -7.42 6.18 0.55
C PRO A 62 -8.84 5.69 0.27
N THR A 63 -9.05 4.99 -0.85
CA THR A 63 -10.36 4.46 -1.25
C THR A 63 -10.55 2.99 -0.91
N ALA A 64 -9.50 2.33 -0.43
CA ALA A 64 -9.59 0.92 -0.05
C ALA A 64 -10.47 0.72 1.19
N LYS A 65 -11.21 -0.37 1.19
CA LYS A 65 -11.93 -0.87 2.36
C LYS A 65 -11.10 -1.86 3.15
N GLN A 66 -10.27 -2.61 2.44
CA GLN A 66 -9.33 -3.57 2.99
C GLN A 66 -8.13 -3.71 2.06
N VAL A 67 -6.96 -3.85 2.64
CA VAL A 67 -5.72 -4.16 1.94
C VAL A 67 -5.07 -5.36 2.60
N THR A 68 -4.66 -6.33 1.78
CA THR A 68 -3.94 -7.53 2.21
C THR A 68 -2.65 -7.64 1.40
N SER A 69 -1.52 -7.82 2.06
CA SER A 69 -0.26 -8.19 1.40
C SER A 69 -0.18 -9.70 1.26
N LEU A 70 0.10 -10.17 0.05
CA LEU A 70 0.36 -11.56 -0.29
C LEU A 70 1.84 -11.71 -0.56
N ALA A 71 2.57 -12.45 0.29
CA ALA A 71 4.00 -12.69 0.11
C ALA A 71 4.26 -14.08 -0.48
N PHE A 72 5.29 -14.16 -1.32
CA PHE A 72 5.68 -15.36 -2.06
C PHE A 72 7.18 -15.58 -1.96
N ASN A 73 7.61 -16.83 -2.01
CA ASN A 73 9.02 -17.16 -2.12
C ASN A 73 9.53 -16.98 -3.58
N LYS A 74 10.81 -17.29 -3.82
CA LYS A 74 11.45 -17.24 -5.14
C LYS A 74 10.72 -18.04 -6.23
N ASP A 75 10.07 -19.15 -5.85
CA ASP A 75 9.34 -20.03 -6.75
C ASP A 75 7.88 -19.56 -6.97
N LYS A 76 7.54 -18.37 -6.46
CA LYS A 76 6.18 -17.77 -6.50
C LYS A 76 5.12 -18.61 -5.76
N ARG A 77 5.56 -19.38 -4.76
CA ARG A 77 4.64 -20.07 -3.85
C ARG A 77 4.26 -19.13 -2.71
N PRO A 78 2.97 -19.02 -2.36
CA PRO A 78 2.54 -18.18 -1.27
C PRO A 78 3.15 -18.63 0.06
N THR A 79 3.65 -17.66 0.82
CA THR A 79 4.25 -17.88 2.14
C THR A 79 3.47 -17.21 3.27
N HIS A 80 2.98 -15.98 3.01
CA HIS A 80 2.23 -15.22 4.00
C HIS A 80 1.04 -14.51 3.35
N VAL A 81 -0.02 -14.40 4.12
CA VAL A 81 -1.19 -13.57 3.84
C VAL A 81 -1.35 -12.63 5.02
N LEU A 82 -1.11 -11.36 4.82
CA LEU A 82 -1.07 -10.35 5.88
C LEU A 82 -2.13 -9.27 5.62
N PRO A 83 -3.24 -9.25 6.36
CA PRO A 83 -4.14 -8.09 6.38
C PRO A 83 -3.42 -6.87 6.95
N LEU A 84 -3.39 -5.77 6.20
CA LEU A 84 -2.79 -4.52 6.64
C LEU A 84 -3.77 -3.69 7.47
N LYS A 85 -3.23 -2.84 8.33
CA LYS A 85 -4.00 -1.90 9.16
C LYS A 85 -3.96 -0.51 8.58
N GLU A 86 -5.12 0.13 8.48
CA GLU A 86 -5.24 1.51 8.02
C GLU A 86 -4.89 2.50 9.15
N ASN A 87 -4.05 3.47 8.83
CA ASN A 87 -3.99 4.71 9.59
C ASN A 87 -5.02 5.67 8.99
N SER A 88 -6.11 5.93 9.72
CA SER A 88 -7.23 6.75 9.23
C SER A 88 -6.88 8.22 8.98
N ASN A 89 -5.76 8.71 9.52
CA ASN A 89 -5.33 10.09 9.31
C ASN A 89 -4.60 10.26 7.97
N THR A 90 -3.80 9.27 7.58
CA THR A 90 -2.96 9.31 6.39
C THR A 90 -3.48 8.44 5.24
N ALA A 91 -4.45 7.56 5.50
CA ALA A 91 -4.91 6.50 4.60
C ALA A 91 -3.79 5.53 4.17
N ILE A 92 -2.74 5.41 4.98
CA ILE A 92 -1.68 4.44 4.76
C ILE A 92 -2.05 3.14 5.45
N TRP A 93 -1.98 2.09 4.67
CA TRP A 93 -2.14 0.71 5.12
C TRP A 93 -0.77 0.12 5.41
N SER A 94 -0.58 -0.44 6.59
CA SER A 94 0.73 -0.97 7.00
C SER A 94 0.62 -2.30 7.73
N GLY A 95 1.70 -3.07 7.68
CA GLY A 95 1.87 -4.31 8.40
C GLY A 95 3.27 -4.85 8.21
N GLU A 96 3.63 -5.87 8.97
CA GLU A 96 4.97 -6.44 8.96
C GLU A 96 4.93 -7.96 9.09
N ILE A 97 5.91 -8.61 8.49
CA ILE A 97 6.17 -10.04 8.64
C ILE A 97 7.64 -10.27 8.97
N THR A 98 7.90 -11.28 9.80
CA THR A 98 9.25 -11.78 9.99
C THR A 98 9.57 -12.77 8.87
N ASN A 99 10.63 -12.51 8.12
CA ASN A 99 11.08 -13.39 7.05
C ASN A 99 12.58 -13.32 6.90
N ASN A 100 13.24 -14.46 7.10
CA ASN A 100 14.70 -14.60 6.96
C ASN A 100 15.09 -15.12 5.57
N GLN A 101 14.15 -15.23 4.63
CA GLN A 101 14.42 -15.69 3.27
C GLN A 101 14.81 -14.53 2.37
N GLN A 102 15.79 -14.75 1.52
CA GLN A 102 16.10 -13.87 0.38
C GLN A 102 15.07 -14.09 -0.74
N ASP A 103 14.94 -13.10 -1.63
CA ASP A 103 14.04 -13.15 -2.79
C ASP A 103 12.54 -13.30 -2.41
N VAL A 104 12.06 -12.39 -1.61
CA VAL A 104 10.63 -12.29 -1.29
C VAL A 104 9.93 -11.47 -2.36
N TYR A 105 8.87 -12.04 -2.92
CA TYR A 105 7.98 -11.38 -3.85
C TYR A 105 6.65 -11.10 -3.19
N TYR A 106 5.94 -10.07 -3.64
CA TYR A 106 4.65 -9.73 -3.05
C TYR A 106 3.71 -9.08 -4.05
N GLN A 107 2.43 -9.09 -3.70
CA GLN A 107 1.35 -8.37 -4.36
C GLN A 107 0.43 -7.79 -3.28
N TYR A 108 -0.34 -6.78 -3.64
CA TYR A 108 -1.44 -6.33 -2.82
C TYR A 108 -2.78 -6.82 -3.39
N GLN A 109 -3.64 -7.27 -2.49
CA GLN A 109 -5.04 -7.51 -2.75
C GLN A 109 -5.82 -6.38 -2.09
N ILE A 110 -6.54 -5.59 -2.89
CA ILE A 110 -7.22 -4.37 -2.46
C ILE A 110 -8.72 -4.56 -2.70
N GLU A 111 -9.49 -4.42 -1.64
CA GLU A 111 -10.94 -4.35 -1.74
C GLU A 111 -11.38 -2.88 -1.81
N THR A 112 -12.08 -2.54 -2.86
CA THR A 112 -12.60 -1.18 -3.07
C THR A 112 -14.04 -1.23 -3.56
N TYR A 113 -14.80 -0.20 -3.24
CA TYR A 113 -16.14 -0.03 -3.79
C TYR A 113 -16.05 0.53 -5.21
N HIS A 114 -16.70 -0.14 -6.15
CA HIS A 114 -16.76 0.30 -7.53
C HIS A 114 -18.16 0.89 -7.83
N PRO A 115 -18.27 2.23 -8.03
CA PRO A 115 -19.57 2.89 -8.19
C PRO A 115 -20.37 2.42 -9.40
N ALA A 116 -19.71 2.02 -10.49
CA ALA A 116 -20.39 1.60 -11.71
C ALA A 116 -21.08 0.24 -11.57
N SER A 117 -20.50 -0.67 -10.77
CA SER A 117 -21.09 -2.00 -10.50
C SER A 117 -21.92 -2.03 -9.22
N ASP A 118 -21.86 -0.98 -8.39
CA ASP A 118 -22.46 -0.91 -7.04
C ASP A 118 -22.03 -2.08 -6.14
N LYS A 119 -20.77 -2.51 -6.29
CA LYS A 119 -20.21 -3.66 -5.57
C LYS A 119 -18.84 -3.34 -5.00
N VAL A 120 -18.47 -4.10 -3.98
CA VAL A 120 -17.08 -4.20 -3.55
C VAL A 120 -16.37 -5.18 -4.48
N GLU A 121 -15.31 -4.72 -5.11
CA GLU A 121 -14.48 -5.51 -6.00
C GLU A 121 -13.11 -5.70 -5.37
N THR A 122 -12.50 -6.84 -5.67
CA THR A 122 -11.15 -7.18 -5.22
C THR A 122 -10.20 -7.09 -6.39
N LEU A 123 -9.19 -6.25 -6.27
CA LEU A 123 -8.13 -6.08 -7.24
C LEU A 123 -6.82 -6.66 -6.67
N THR A 124 -6.14 -7.50 -7.45
CA THR A 124 -4.77 -7.92 -7.13
C THR A 124 -3.80 -7.14 -8.02
N THR A 125 -2.82 -6.49 -7.42
CA THR A 125 -1.89 -5.59 -8.12
C THR A 125 -0.48 -5.67 -7.53
N THR A 126 0.50 -5.26 -8.33
CA THR A 126 1.84 -4.96 -7.85
C THR A 126 1.85 -3.65 -7.07
N ASP A 127 2.91 -3.42 -6.31
CA ASP A 127 3.11 -2.20 -5.55
C ASP A 127 3.57 -1.06 -6.46
N PRO A 128 2.88 0.07 -6.51
CA PRO A 128 3.31 1.24 -7.29
C PRO A 128 4.62 1.86 -6.80
N TYR A 129 5.00 1.60 -5.55
CA TYR A 129 6.24 2.10 -4.92
C TYR A 129 7.39 1.08 -4.97
N SER A 130 7.18 -0.06 -5.63
CA SER A 130 8.20 -1.11 -5.73
C SER A 130 9.39 -0.65 -6.55
N LEU A 131 10.59 -0.81 -5.99
CA LEU A 131 11.86 -0.54 -6.67
C LEU A 131 12.25 -1.65 -7.65
N SER A 132 11.64 -2.83 -7.53
CA SER A 132 11.93 -3.98 -8.39
C SER A 132 10.68 -4.81 -8.64
N LEU A 133 10.59 -5.30 -9.87
CA LEU A 133 9.53 -6.20 -10.29
C LEU A 133 10.13 -7.53 -10.76
N SER A 134 9.33 -8.58 -10.72
CA SER A 134 9.68 -9.85 -11.38
C SER A 134 9.79 -9.65 -12.88
N THR A 135 10.49 -10.56 -13.58
CA THR A 135 10.74 -10.50 -15.03
C THR A 135 9.49 -10.31 -15.88
N ASN A 136 8.34 -10.80 -15.43
CA ASN A 136 7.04 -10.64 -16.11
C ASN A 136 6.17 -9.51 -15.50
N SER A 137 6.72 -8.69 -14.61
CA SER A 137 6.05 -7.57 -13.91
C SER A 137 4.77 -7.97 -13.15
N GLN A 138 4.60 -9.25 -12.83
CA GLN A 138 3.42 -9.73 -12.08
C GLN A 138 3.57 -9.61 -10.57
N TYR A 139 4.81 -9.54 -10.08
CA TYR A 139 5.11 -9.47 -8.66
C TYR A 139 6.08 -8.34 -8.38
N SER A 140 5.86 -7.64 -7.29
CA SER A 140 6.85 -6.74 -6.70
C SER A 140 7.89 -7.57 -5.95
N HIS A 141 9.15 -7.12 -5.95
CA HIS A 141 10.26 -7.78 -5.28
C HIS A 141 10.74 -6.94 -4.11
N VAL A 142 10.87 -7.54 -2.95
CA VAL A 142 11.49 -6.90 -1.78
C VAL A 142 12.98 -6.88 -1.96
N ILE A 143 13.59 -5.69 -1.96
CA ILE A 143 15.03 -5.51 -2.09
C ILE A 143 15.60 -5.11 -0.74
N ASP A 144 16.64 -5.79 -0.33
CA ASP A 144 17.53 -5.33 0.72
C ASP A 144 18.55 -4.36 0.08
N LEU A 145 18.40 -3.07 0.37
CA LEU A 145 19.30 -2.04 -0.17
C LEU A 145 20.68 -2.06 0.47
N ASP A 146 20.82 -2.69 1.64
CA ASP A 146 22.10 -2.85 2.35
C ASP A 146 22.87 -4.08 1.89
N ASP A 147 22.25 -4.99 1.13
CA ASP A 147 22.97 -6.14 0.55
C ASP A 147 23.89 -5.66 -0.58
N SER A 148 25.21 -5.90 -0.39
CA SER A 148 26.26 -5.55 -1.37
C SER A 148 26.05 -6.13 -2.77
N LYS A 149 25.24 -7.18 -2.93
CA LYS A 149 24.87 -7.76 -4.22
C LYS A 149 23.94 -6.88 -5.03
N ASN A 150 23.19 -6.00 -4.35
CA ASN A 150 22.25 -5.07 -4.96
C ASN A 150 22.89 -3.72 -5.29
N GLN A 151 24.15 -3.50 -4.89
CA GLN A 151 24.88 -2.29 -5.21
C GLN A 151 25.60 -2.44 -6.58
N PRO A 152 25.46 -1.45 -7.49
CA PRO A 152 26.22 -1.46 -8.74
C PRO A 152 27.72 -1.44 -8.47
N ASN A 153 28.49 -2.27 -9.20
CA ASN A 153 29.93 -2.29 -9.12
C ASN A 153 30.51 -0.86 -9.38
N GLY A 154 31.20 -0.28 -8.42
CA GLY A 154 31.84 1.03 -8.53
C GLY A 154 31.05 2.19 -7.89
N TRP A 155 30.04 1.91 -7.13
CA TRP A 155 29.34 2.90 -6.31
C TRP A 155 30.05 3.03 -4.95
N SER A 156 30.96 3.98 -4.86
CA SER A 156 31.63 4.37 -3.60
C SER A 156 31.51 5.87 -3.40
#